data_60308dbdf80748f38f7e8a27843daddb
#
_entry.id   60308dbdf80748f38f7e8a27843daddb
#
_cell.length_a   1.000
_cell.length_b   1.000
_cell.length_c   1.000
_cell.angle_alpha   90.00
_cell.angle_beta   90.00
_cell.angle_gamma   90.00
#
_symmetry.space_group_name_H-M   'P 1'
#
loop_
_entity.id
_entity.type
_entity.pdbx_description
1 polymer ?
#
loop_
_entity_poly.entity_id
_entity_poly.type
_entity_poly.pdbx_seq_one_letter_code
_entity_poly.pdbx_strand_id
1 'polypeptide(L)' 'MSTPHDRSVDALGTWCPVPVTMARDAIAVMARGQVLQVLADDPMVFLDLPAWCHDAGHEVLSMEQRRDVITSLIRVG' A
#
# COMPACT_ATOMS: atom_id res chain seq x y z
N MET A 1 7.42 -10.39 -14.08
CA MET A 1 8.12 -9.14 -13.73
C MET A 1 7.25 -8.35 -12.76
N SER A 2 7.86 -7.75 -11.76
CA SER A 2 7.13 -6.89 -10.84
C SER A 2 6.91 -5.51 -11.44
N THR A 3 5.80 -4.87 -11.10
CA THR A 3 5.52 -3.51 -11.52
C THR A 3 6.54 -2.56 -10.86
N PRO A 4 7.11 -1.62 -11.62
CA PRO A 4 8.02 -0.65 -11.02
C PRO A 4 7.36 0.15 -9.91
N HIS A 5 8.11 0.44 -8.86
CA HIS A 5 7.65 1.29 -7.78
C HIS A 5 8.81 2.22 -7.35
N ASP A 6 8.44 3.36 -6.78
CA ASP A 6 9.40 4.39 -6.40
C ASP A 6 9.83 4.27 -4.93
N ARG A 7 8.97 3.70 -4.10
CA ARG A 7 9.23 3.50 -2.68
C ARG A 7 8.49 2.26 -2.19
N SER A 8 9.03 1.63 -1.17
CA SER A 8 8.42 0.44 -0.57
C SER A 8 8.36 0.60 0.94
N VAL A 9 7.27 0.13 1.56
CA VAL A 9 7.16 0.01 3.01
C VAL A 9 6.91 -1.44 3.38
N ASP A 10 7.59 -1.89 4.42
CA ASP A 10 7.45 -3.25 4.94
C ASP A 10 6.60 -3.19 6.21
N ALA A 11 5.34 -3.60 6.06
CA ALA A 11 4.39 -3.67 7.17
C ALA A 11 4.11 -5.12 7.58
N LEU A 12 5.02 -6.05 7.21
CA LEU A 12 4.89 -7.44 7.63
C LEU A 12 4.97 -7.54 9.14
N GLY A 13 4.17 -8.45 9.70
CA GLY A 13 4.13 -8.65 11.14
C GLY A 13 3.31 -7.60 11.89
N THR A 14 2.64 -6.69 11.19
CA THR A 14 1.74 -5.71 11.79
C THR A 14 0.30 -6.03 11.42
N TRP A 15 -0.63 -5.45 12.15
CA TRP A 15 -2.06 -5.58 11.84
C TRP A 15 -2.71 -4.22 11.70
N CYS A 16 -3.89 -4.22 11.10
CA CYS A 16 -4.69 -3.02 10.86
C CYS A 16 -4.83 -2.20 12.15
N PRO A 17 -4.63 -0.85 12.10
CA PRO A 17 -4.48 -0.03 10.89
C PRO A 17 -3.02 0.33 10.56
N VAL A 18 -2.03 -0.39 11.09
CA VAL A 18 -0.61 -0.03 10.94
C VAL A 18 -0.16 0.03 9.47
N PRO A 19 -0.52 -0.95 8.59
CA PRO A 19 -0.11 -0.84 7.18
C PRO A 19 -0.63 0.43 6.51
N VAL A 20 -1.85 0.85 6.83
CA VAL A 20 -2.43 2.09 6.29
C VAL A 20 -1.68 3.31 6.80
N THR A 21 -1.34 3.33 8.09
CA THR A 21 -0.56 4.42 8.69
C THR A 21 0.81 4.53 8.05
N MET A 22 1.48 3.40 7.82
CA MET A 22 2.80 3.38 7.18
C MET A 22 2.71 3.87 5.73
N ALA A 23 1.66 3.47 5.00
CA ALA A 23 1.44 3.95 3.64
C ALA A 23 1.20 5.46 3.61
N ARG A 24 0.37 5.96 4.53
CA ARG A 24 0.10 7.39 4.65
C ARG A 24 1.38 8.19 4.88
N ASP A 25 2.21 7.73 5.81
CA ASP A 25 3.45 8.43 6.16
C ASP A 25 4.45 8.43 5.00
N ALA A 26 4.54 7.32 4.26
CA ALA A 26 5.39 7.23 3.09
C ALA A 26 4.91 8.17 1.98
N ILE A 27 3.60 8.17 1.71
CA ILE A 27 3.02 8.98 0.64
C ILE A 27 3.15 10.47 0.93
N ALA A 28 3.18 10.86 2.22
CA ALA A 28 3.30 12.26 2.60
C ALA A 28 4.59 12.91 2.07
N VAL A 29 5.63 12.12 1.78
CA VAL A 29 6.90 12.63 1.25
C VAL A 29 7.13 12.21 -0.21
N MET A 30 6.09 11.70 -0.87
CA MET A 30 6.14 11.28 -2.26
C MET A 30 5.45 12.29 -3.16
N ALA A 31 5.82 12.27 -4.45
CA ALA A 31 5.23 13.15 -5.44
C ALA A 31 4.04 12.48 -6.13
N ARG A 32 3.13 13.30 -6.63
CA ARG A 32 2.01 12.82 -7.43
C ARG A 32 2.51 11.98 -8.61
N GLY A 33 1.87 10.86 -8.83
CA GLY A 33 2.21 9.94 -9.92
C GLY A 33 3.23 8.89 -9.54
N GLN A 34 3.92 9.04 -8.41
CA GLN A 34 4.83 8.01 -7.94
C GLN A 34 4.06 6.81 -7.40
N VAL A 35 4.72 5.66 -7.37
CA VAL A 35 4.12 4.40 -6.95
C VAL A 35 4.75 3.92 -5.66
N LEU A 36 3.91 3.61 -4.67
CA LEU A 36 4.31 3.02 -3.40
C LEU A 36 3.97 1.54 -3.41
N GLN A 37 4.94 0.70 -3.02
CA GLN A 37 4.67 -0.71 -2.74
C GLN A 37 4.50 -0.89 -1.24
N VAL A 38 3.41 -1.57 -0.84
CA VAL A 38 3.16 -1.90 0.56
C VAL A 38 3.13 -3.41 0.72
N LEU A 39 3.99 -3.92 1.60
CA LEU A 39 3.99 -5.34 1.96
C LEU A 39 3.28 -5.50 3.30
N ALA A 40 2.31 -6.41 3.36
CA ALA A 40 1.55 -6.68 4.58
C ALA A 40 1.18 -8.15 4.63
N ASP A 41 0.80 -8.62 5.81
CA ASP A 41 0.34 -10.00 6.01
C ASP A 41 -1.01 -10.08 6.72
N ASP A 42 -1.62 -8.94 7.03
CA ASP A 42 -2.97 -8.91 7.60
C ASP A 42 -4.00 -8.79 6.48
N PRO A 43 -4.92 -9.76 6.33
CA PRO A 43 -5.94 -9.71 5.26
C PRO A 43 -6.84 -8.48 5.29
N MET A 44 -6.93 -7.78 6.42
CA MET A 44 -7.74 -6.55 6.51
C MET A 44 -7.25 -5.46 5.57
N VAL A 45 -6.01 -5.52 5.07
CA VAL A 45 -5.53 -4.53 4.10
C VAL A 45 -6.33 -4.56 2.80
N PHE A 46 -6.96 -5.69 2.45
CA PHE A 46 -7.81 -5.75 1.26
C PHE A 46 -9.03 -4.84 1.36
N LEU A 47 -9.46 -4.50 2.58
CA LEU A 47 -10.56 -3.57 2.81
C LEU A 47 -10.05 -2.18 3.17
N ASP A 48 -9.12 -2.09 4.11
CA ASP A 48 -8.72 -0.83 4.72
C ASP A 48 -7.88 0.03 3.78
N LEU A 49 -6.96 -0.59 3.05
CA LEU A 49 -6.05 0.16 2.19
C LEU A 49 -6.78 0.79 1.00
N PRO A 50 -7.63 0.04 0.24
CA PRO A 50 -8.40 0.67 -0.83
C PRO A 50 -9.35 1.75 -0.32
N ALA A 51 -9.98 1.55 0.83
CA ALA A 51 -10.89 2.55 1.41
C ALA A 51 -10.14 3.84 1.74
N TRP A 52 -8.99 3.73 2.39
CA TRP A 52 -8.18 4.90 2.70
C TRP A 52 -7.69 5.60 1.43
N CYS A 53 -7.22 4.85 0.44
CA CYS A 53 -6.74 5.40 -0.82
C CYS A 53 -7.85 6.17 -1.55
N HIS A 54 -9.06 5.61 -1.56
CA HIS A 54 -10.21 6.28 -2.17
C HIS A 54 -10.48 7.63 -1.51
N ASP A 55 -10.51 7.65 -0.17
CA ASP A 55 -10.80 8.86 0.58
C ASP A 55 -9.68 9.92 0.44
N ALA A 56 -8.44 9.47 0.33
CA ALA A 56 -7.29 10.36 0.24
C ALA A 56 -6.95 10.78 -1.20
N GLY A 57 -7.63 10.20 -2.19
CA GLY A 57 -7.40 10.55 -3.60
C GLY A 57 -6.25 9.82 -4.26
N HIS A 58 -5.88 8.65 -3.74
CA HIS A 58 -4.84 7.80 -4.35
C HIS A 58 -5.50 6.62 -5.07
N GLU A 59 -4.73 5.96 -5.95
CA GLU A 59 -5.25 4.85 -6.73
C GLU A 59 -4.53 3.55 -6.38
N VAL A 60 -5.28 2.50 -6.04
CA VAL A 60 -4.73 1.16 -5.86
C VAL A 60 -4.59 0.52 -7.23
N LEU A 61 -3.35 0.30 -7.67
CA LEU A 61 -3.07 -0.29 -8.99
C LEU A 61 -3.24 -1.80 -8.97
N SER A 62 -2.82 -2.45 -7.90
CA SER A 62 -2.94 -3.90 -7.76
C SER A 62 -2.80 -4.30 -6.30
N MET A 63 -3.39 -5.44 -5.97
CA MET A 63 -3.19 -6.12 -4.68
C MET A 63 -3.08 -7.60 -4.99
N GLU A 64 -1.96 -8.21 -4.67
CA GLU A 64 -1.69 -9.61 -4.92
C GLU A 64 -1.25 -10.29 -3.63
N GLN A 65 -1.72 -11.52 -3.43
CA GLN A 65 -1.31 -12.32 -2.29
C GLN A 65 -0.56 -13.56 -2.77
N ARG A 66 0.64 -13.73 -2.24
CA ARG A 66 1.42 -14.96 -2.40
C ARG A 66 1.73 -15.50 -1.03
N ARG A 67 1.21 -16.69 -0.72
CA ARG A 67 1.28 -17.26 0.62
C ARG A 67 0.69 -16.26 1.61
N ASP A 68 1.46 -15.80 2.58
CA ASP A 68 0.98 -14.86 3.59
C ASP A 68 1.30 -13.41 3.29
N VAL A 69 1.98 -13.13 2.16
CA VAL A 69 2.42 -11.77 1.83
C VAL A 69 1.45 -11.17 0.82
N ILE A 70 0.90 -10.02 1.19
CA ILE A 70 0.03 -9.21 0.34
C ILE A 70 0.85 -8.02 -0.15
N THR A 71 1.02 -7.91 -1.47
CA THR A 71 1.76 -6.83 -2.09
C THR A 71 0.77 -5.87 -2.74
N SER A 72 0.74 -4.64 -2.28
CA SER A 72 -0.16 -3.60 -2.82
C SER A 72 0.68 -2.53 -3.51
N LEU A 73 0.22 -2.07 -4.68
CA LEU A 73 0.83 -0.97 -5.40
C LEU A 73 -0.16 0.18 -5.44
N ILE A 74 0.28 1.35 -5.00
CA ILE A 74 -0.55 2.56 -4.89
C ILE A 74 0.09 3.67 -5.68
N ARG A 75 -0.67 4.27 -6.60
CA ARG A 75 -0.21 5.48 -7.30
C ARG A 75 -0.68 6.70 -6.52
N VAL A 76 0.26 7.58 -6.18
CA VAL A 76 -0.01 8.80 -5.44
C VAL A 76 -0.80 9.77 -6.32
N GLY A 77 -1.93 10.21 -5.80
CA GLY A 77 -2.81 11.17 -6.48
C GLY A 77 -2.52 12.62 -6.16
#